data_8e5ef054242ff851ddc6e1ed9fe94b37
#
_entry.id   8e5ef054242ff851ddc6e1ed9fe94b37
#
_cell.length_a   1.000
_cell.length_b   1.000
_cell.length_c   1.000
_cell.angle_alpha   90.00
_cell.angle_beta   90.00
_cell.angle_gamma   90.00
#
_symmetry.space_group_name_H-M   'P 1'
#
loop_
_entity.id
_entity.type
_entity.pdbx_description
1 polymer ?
#
loop_
_entity_poly.entity_id
_entity_poly.type
_entity_poly.pdbx_seq_one_letter_code
_entity_poly.pdbx_strand_id
1 'polypeptide(L)'
;MIRVTLAKFVVIAVLCLVCSVRANGLQEERTIVPRRSFAVYALSRGHGVPEAAREVLRKVRAWLDQAKQAGSVVDIRQTRIGVEGETRMCAEFADSESAQAMLKRVRALAEGIELMNLVVEPCDGG
;
A
#
# COMPACT_ATOMS: atom_id res chain seq x y z
N MET A 1 33.70 -27.13 59.01
CA MET A 1 33.04 -27.95 57.98
C MET A 1 31.79 -27.28 57.41
N ILE A 2 31.83 -26.00 57.09
CA ILE A 2 30.63 -25.28 56.53
C ILE A 2 31.05 -24.41 55.34
N ARG A 3 31.92 -24.94 54.42
CA ARG A 3 32.38 -24.16 53.26
C ARG A 3 32.10 -24.83 51.90
N VAL A 4 31.38 -25.94 51.85
CA VAL A 4 31.18 -26.70 50.61
C VAL A 4 29.77 -26.58 50.03
N THR A 5 28.80 -26.03 50.79
CA THR A 5 27.42 -26.00 50.40
C THR A 5 26.99 -24.72 49.66
N LEU A 6 27.78 -23.62 49.71
CA LEU A 6 27.41 -22.37 49.03
C LEU A 6 27.72 -22.36 47.53
N ALA A 7 28.75 -23.12 47.10
CA ALA A 7 29.13 -23.15 45.69
C ALA A 7 28.17 -23.93 44.78
N LYS A 8 27.40 -24.86 45.33
CA LYS A 8 26.43 -25.66 44.53
C LYS A 8 25.13 -24.94 44.26
N PHE A 9 24.73 -23.99 45.12
CA PHE A 9 23.48 -23.22 44.90
C PHE A 9 23.63 -22.12 43.84
N VAL A 10 24.84 -21.55 43.68
CA VAL A 10 25.08 -20.47 42.69
C VAL A 10 25.07 -21.03 41.26
N VAL A 11 25.54 -22.26 41.07
CA VAL A 11 25.58 -22.88 39.71
C VAL A 11 24.18 -23.23 39.22
N ILE A 12 23.27 -23.63 40.12
CA ILE A 12 21.87 -23.97 39.72
C ILE A 12 21.07 -22.69 39.37
N ALA A 13 21.31 -21.59 40.08
CA ALA A 13 20.65 -20.32 39.78
C ALA A 13 21.06 -19.70 38.43
N VAL A 14 22.33 -19.89 38.04
CA VAL A 14 22.82 -19.39 36.72
C VAL A 14 22.29 -20.21 35.57
N LEU A 15 22.08 -21.52 35.74
CA LEU A 15 21.50 -22.34 34.66
C LEU A 15 20.01 -22.06 34.42
N CYS A 16 19.24 -21.62 35.43
CA CYS A 16 17.85 -21.25 35.25
C CYS A 16 17.66 -19.90 34.53
N LEU A 17 18.65 -18.99 34.62
CA LEU A 17 18.56 -17.68 33.94
C LEU A 17 18.77 -17.76 32.42
N VAL A 18 19.45 -18.80 31.95
CA VAL A 18 19.74 -18.96 30.50
C VAL A 18 18.57 -19.59 29.73
N CYS A 19 17.63 -20.26 30.43
CA CYS A 19 16.46 -20.86 29.79
C CYS A 19 15.30 -19.89 29.52
N SER A 20 15.32 -18.67 30.08
CA SER A 20 14.20 -17.73 29.92
C SER A 20 14.31 -16.79 28.71
N VAL A 21 15.37 -16.87 27.90
CA VAL A 21 15.61 -15.94 26.79
C VAL A 21 15.21 -16.53 25.42
N ARG A 22 14.67 -17.74 25.36
CA ARG A 22 14.32 -18.39 24.10
C ARG A 22 12.82 -18.46 23.76
N ALA A 23 11.97 -17.77 24.48
CA ALA A 23 10.53 -17.76 24.20
C ALA A 23 10.03 -16.49 23.46
N ASN A 24 10.95 -15.59 23.04
CA ASN A 24 10.60 -14.52 22.09
C ASN A 24 10.92 -14.98 20.65
N GLY A 25 10.44 -16.17 20.34
CA GLY A 25 10.43 -16.68 19.00
C GLY A 25 9.44 -15.90 18.16
N LEU A 26 9.93 -15.36 17.05
CA LEU A 26 9.22 -15.21 15.78
C LEU A 26 7.82 -14.56 15.91
N GLN A 27 7.76 -13.35 16.47
CA GLN A 27 6.87 -12.39 15.86
C GLN A 27 7.48 -12.11 14.49
N GLU A 28 6.96 -12.78 13.49
CA GLU A 28 7.04 -12.38 12.12
C GLU A 28 6.47 -10.97 12.11
N GLU A 29 7.35 -10.00 12.26
CA GLU A 29 7.05 -8.59 12.07
C GLU A 29 6.63 -8.54 10.60
N ARG A 30 5.30 -8.67 10.37
CA ARG A 30 4.72 -8.33 9.09
C ARG A 30 5.09 -6.89 8.89
N THR A 31 6.20 -6.69 8.22
CA THR A 31 6.58 -5.41 7.66
C THR A 31 5.40 -5.03 6.77
N ILE A 32 4.49 -4.22 7.31
CA ILE A 32 3.43 -3.60 6.51
C ILE A 32 4.19 -2.68 5.58
N VAL A 33 4.55 -3.20 4.41
CA VAL A 33 5.11 -2.38 3.33
C VAL A 33 4.06 -1.32 3.06
N PRO A 34 4.33 -0.05 3.35
CA PRO A 34 3.37 1.01 3.12
C PRO A 34 2.97 0.95 1.64
N ARG A 35 1.68 0.84 1.38
CA ARG A 35 1.19 0.75 0.01
C ARG A 35 1.50 2.03 -0.73
N ARG A 36 2.27 1.92 -1.80
CA ARG A 36 2.76 3.03 -2.62
C ARG A 36 2.04 3.14 -3.95
N SER A 37 0.92 2.47 -4.10
CA SER A 37 0.19 2.42 -5.35
C SER A 37 -1.32 2.41 -5.13
N PHE A 38 -2.05 2.97 -6.08
CA PHE A 38 -3.49 2.86 -6.17
C PHE A 38 -3.94 2.88 -7.62
N ALA A 39 -5.14 2.36 -7.87
CA ALA A 39 -5.78 2.38 -9.17
C ALA A 39 -7.08 3.19 -9.15
N VAL A 40 -7.34 3.87 -10.26
CA VAL A 40 -8.60 4.56 -10.55
C VAL A 40 -9.29 3.80 -11.68
N TYR A 41 -10.54 3.43 -11.43
CA TYR A 41 -11.39 2.73 -12.39
C TYR A 41 -12.48 3.67 -12.88
N ALA A 42 -12.62 3.79 -14.18
CA ALA A 42 -13.77 4.40 -14.82
C ALA A 42 -14.60 3.29 -15.48
N LEU A 43 -15.81 3.10 -15.02
CA LEU A 43 -16.67 1.97 -15.36
C LEU A 43 -17.88 2.39 -16.21
N SER A 44 -18.58 1.40 -16.78
CA SER A 44 -19.80 1.56 -17.56
C SER A 44 -20.93 0.69 -17.00
N ARG A 45 -22.16 1.01 -17.34
CA ARG A 45 -23.37 0.19 -17.11
C ARG A 45 -24.09 -0.16 -18.41
N GLY A 46 -23.37 -0.37 -19.50
CA GLY A 46 -23.95 -0.74 -20.78
C GLY A 46 -24.21 0.44 -21.74
N HIS A 47 -23.76 1.67 -21.38
CA HIS A 47 -23.93 2.88 -22.19
C HIS A 47 -22.64 3.68 -22.36
N GLY A 48 -21.49 3.01 -22.21
CA GLY A 48 -20.18 3.66 -22.17
C GLY A 48 -19.86 4.30 -20.83
N VAL A 49 -18.61 4.73 -20.68
CA VAL A 49 -18.15 5.45 -19.49
C VAL A 49 -18.73 6.87 -19.52
N PRO A 50 -19.38 7.33 -18.42
CA PRO A 50 -19.93 8.68 -18.34
C PRO A 50 -18.88 9.77 -18.64
N GLU A 51 -19.31 10.87 -19.28
CA GLU A 51 -18.38 11.97 -19.60
C GLU A 51 -17.72 12.57 -18.36
N ALA A 52 -18.45 12.72 -17.26
CA ALA A 52 -17.90 13.22 -16.01
C ALA A 52 -16.77 12.32 -15.48
N ALA A 53 -16.91 10.99 -15.58
CA ALA A 53 -15.86 10.05 -15.19
C ALA A 53 -14.65 10.13 -16.13
N ARG A 54 -14.87 10.29 -17.43
CA ARG A 54 -13.78 10.49 -18.41
C ARG A 54 -13.01 11.77 -18.13
N GLU A 55 -13.70 12.85 -17.79
CA GLU A 55 -13.04 14.12 -17.46
C GLU A 55 -12.21 14.03 -16.19
N VAL A 56 -12.73 13.38 -15.13
CA VAL A 56 -11.95 13.10 -13.91
C VAL A 56 -10.70 12.29 -14.24
N LEU A 57 -10.84 11.25 -15.08
CA LEU A 57 -9.70 10.43 -15.47
C LEU A 57 -8.61 11.23 -16.22
N ARG A 58 -9.01 12.15 -17.10
CA ARG A 58 -8.08 13.07 -17.79
C ARG A 58 -7.33 13.98 -16.82
N LYS A 59 -8.04 14.56 -15.83
CA LYS A 59 -7.43 15.42 -14.81
C LYS A 59 -6.47 14.64 -13.91
N VAL A 60 -6.86 13.45 -13.47
CA VAL A 60 -6.00 12.57 -12.69
C VAL A 60 -4.74 12.20 -13.47
N ARG A 61 -4.88 11.86 -14.75
CA ARG A 61 -3.74 11.57 -15.63
C ARG A 61 -2.77 12.75 -15.70
N ALA A 62 -3.27 13.96 -15.88
CA ALA A 62 -2.44 15.16 -15.94
C ALA A 62 -1.69 15.39 -14.60
N TRP A 63 -2.34 15.20 -13.45
CA TRP A 63 -1.70 15.30 -12.15
C TRP A 63 -0.61 14.24 -11.93
N LEU A 64 -0.87 13.00 -12.35
CA LEU A 64 0.09 11.93 -12.26
C LEU A 64 1.30 12.15 -13.18
N ASP A 65 1.10 12.66 -14.39
CA ASP A 65 2.19 13.01 -15.31
C ASP A 65 3.07 14.12 -14.73
N GLN A 66 2.49 15.15 -14.13
CA GLN A 66 3.25 16.19 -13.41
C GLN A 66 4.04 15.60 -12.24
N ALA A 67 3.42 14.75 -11.44
CA ALA A 67 4.07 14.10 -10.31
C ALA A 67 5.20 13.15 -10.77
N LYS A 68 5.06 12.52 -11.92
CA LYS A 68 6.12 11.70 -12.53
C LYS A 68 7.30 12.55 -12.95
N GLN A 69 7.07 13.71 -13.56
CA GLN A 69 8.13 14.67 -13.91
C GLN A 69 8.85 15.19 -12.66
N ALA A 70 8.13 15.38 -11.55
CA ALA A 70 8.69 15.80 -10.27
C ALA A 70 9.38 14.65 -9.49
N GLY A 71 9.29 13.40 -9.95
CA GLY A 71 9.93 12.24 -9.33
C GLY A 71 9.13 11.56 -8.21
N SER A 72 7.93 12.01 -7.88
CA SER A 72 7.09 11.40 -6.85
C SER A 72 6.28 10.19 -7.34
N VAL A 73 6.04 10.10 -8.65
CA VAL A 73 5.44 8.94 -9.32
C VAL A 73 6.51 8.19 -10.11
N VAL A 74 6.62 6.89 -9.87
CA VAL A 74 7.58 5.99 -10.52
C VAL A 74 7.03 5.49 -11.85
N ASP A 75 5.78 5.02 -11.85
CA ASP A 75 5.14 4.44 -13.03
C ASP A 75 3.65 4.75 -13.08
N ILE A 76 3.11 4.83 -14.29
CA ILE A 76 1.68 5.02 -14.56
C ILE A 76 1.29 4.02 -15.64
N ARG A 77 0.34 3.14 -15.32
CA ARG A 77 -0.22 2.17 -16.27
C ARG A 77 -1.70 2.44 -16.50
N GLN A 78 -2.06 2.66 -17.74
CA GLN A 78 -3.44 2.83 -18.15
C GLN A 78 -3.83 1.70 -19.09
N THR A 79 -4.86 0.94 -18.72
CA THR A 79 -5.31 -0.24 -19.44
C THR A 79 -6.81 -0.13 -19.68
N ARG A 80 -7.24 -0.44 -20.90
CA ARG A 80 -8.65 -0.66 -21.22
C ARG A 80 -9.07 -2.03 -20.66
N ILE A 81 -10.12 -2.06 -19.85
CA ILE A 81 -10.58 -3.28 -19.15
C ILE A 81 -11.93 -3.79 -19.63
N GLY A 82 -12.61 -3.06 -20.49
CA GLY A 82 -13.93 -3.40 -21.00
C GLY A 82 -14.14 -2.94 -22.43
N VAL A 83 -15.27 -3.36 -23.01
CA VAL A 83 -15.61 -3.09 -24.42
C VAL A 83 -16.22 -1.69 -24.62
N GLU A 84 -16.74 -1.09 -23.55
CA GLU A 84 -17.42 0.21 -23.58
C GLU A 84 -16.53 1.38 -23.19
N GLY A 85 -15.20 1.17 -23.19
CA GLY A 85 -14.22 2.19 -22.85
C GLY A 85 -13.85 2.22 -21.38
N GLU A 86 -14.25 1.22 -20.60
CA GLU A 86 -13.83 1.10 -19.21
C GLU A 86 -12.31 1.06 -19.12
N THR A 87 -11.80 1.80 -18.16
CA THR A 87 -10.37 2.04 -18.03
C THR A 87 -9.92 1.87 -16.59
N ARG A 88 -8.79 1.21 -16.42
CA ARG A 88 -8.03 1.17 -15.18
C ARG A 88 -6.77 2.00 -15.35
N MET A 89 -6.55 2.94 -14.45
CA MET A 89 -5.32 3.72 -14.37
C MET A 89 -4.65 3.46 -13.03
N CYS A 90 -3.50 2.84 -13.03
CA CYS A 90 -2.72 2.54 -11.83
C CYS A 90 -1.46 3.39 -11.78
N ALA A 91 -1.18 3.96 -10.61
CA ALA A 91 0.01 4.74 -10.36
C ALA A 91 0.82 4.14 -9.21
N GLU A 92 2.12 4.03 -9.41
CA GLU A 92 3.10 3.63 -8.41
C GLU A 92 3.93 4.84 -7.99
N PHE A 93 4.11 5.04 -6.68
CA PHE A 93 4.77 6.20 -6.09
C PHE A 93 6.12 5.82 -5.48
N ALA A 94 7.03 6.79 -5.44
CA ALA A 94 8.34 6.64 -4.82
C ALA A 94 8.24 6.38 -3.30
N ASP A 95 7.23 6.94 -2.64
CA ASP A 95 6.98 6.78 -1.21
C ASP A 95 5.47 6.75 -0.90
N SER A 96 5.14 6.29 0.30
CA SER A 96 3.74 6.15 0.75
C SER A 96 3.07 7.49 1.06
N GLU A 97 3.83 8.50 1.46
CA GLU A 97 3.29 9.84 1.77
C GLU A 97 2.79 10.51 0.49
N SER A 98 3.58 10.49 -0.58
CA SER A 98 3.17 10.98 -1.91
C SER A 98 1.95 10.24 -2.44
N ALA A 99 1.90 8.91 -2.27
CA ALA A 99 0.75 8.11 -2.67
C ALA A 99 -0.52 8.50 -1.93
N GLN A 100 -0.45 8.67 -0.61
CA GLN A 100 -1.60 9.06 0.21
C GLN A 100 -2.09 10.47 -0.09
N ALA A 101 -1.17 11.42 -0.29
CA ALA A 101 -1.50 12.79 -0.65
C ALA A 101 -2.25 12.86 -1.99
N MET A 102 -1.75 12.14 -3.00
CA MET A 102 -2.41 12.07 -4.31
C MET A 102 -3.75 11.34 -4.23
N LEU A 103 -3.84 10.23 -3.51
CA LEU A 103 -5.08 9.48 -3.32
C LEU A 103 -6.19 10.34 -2.68
N LYS A 104 -5.84 11.13 -1.66
CA LYS A 104 -6.77 12.08 -1.02
C LYS A 104 -7.28 13.12 -2.02
N ARG A 105 -6.39 13.66 -2.84
CA ARG A 105 -6.72 14.64 -3.88
C ARG A 105 -7.64 14.05 -4.95
N VAL A 106 -7.36 12.84 -5.41
CA VAL A 106 -8.17 12.13 -6.40
C VAL A 106 -9.54 11.75 -5.85
N ARG A 107 -9.62 11.31 -4.59
CA ARG A 107 -10.91 11.05 -3.92
C ARG A 107 -11.79 12.28 -3.90
N ALA A 108 -11.25 13.43 -3.55
CA ALA A 108 -12.01 14.68 -3.53
C ALA A 108 -12.54 15.05 -4.92
N LEU A 109 -11.73 14.84 -5.97
CA LEU A 109 -12.16 15.08 -7.35
C LEU A 109 -13.24 14.11 -7.84
N ALA A 110 -13.16 12.84 -7.42
CA ALA A 110 -14.08 11.78 -7.83
C ALA A 110 -15.36 11.72 -6.98
N GLU A 111 -15.43 12.51 -5.90
CA GLU A 111 -16.61 12.53 -5.02
C GLU A 111 -17.88 12.89 -5.79
N GLY A 112 -18.93 12.06 -5.65
CA GLY A 112 -20.19 12.24 -6.33
C GLY A 112 -20.20 11.90 -7.83
N ILE A 113 -19.08 11.46 -8.40
CA ILE A 113 -19.00 11.02 -9.78
C ILE A 113 -19.35 9.53 -9.86
N GLU A 114 -20.41 9.22 -10.60
CA GLU A 114 -20.86 7.85 -10.77
C GLU A 114 -19.84 7.00 -11.56
N LEU A 115 -19.80 5.71 -11.23
CA LEU A 115 -19.00 4.70 -11.92
C LEU A 115 -17.49 4.96 -11.88
N MET A 116 -17.04 5.68 -10.86
CA MET A 116 -15.63 5.80 -10.50
C MET A 116 -15.33 5.00 -9.24
N ASN A 117 -14.21 4.26 -9.26
CA ASN A 117 -13.74 3.49 -8.13
C ASN A 117 -12.26 3.76 -7.89
N LEU A 118 -11.87 3.92 -6.63
CA LEU A 118 -10.47 4.06 -6.23
C LEU A 118 -10.10 2.90 -5.32
N VAL A 119 -9.08 2.15 -5.71
CA VAL A 119 -8.62 0.96 -5.00
C VAL A 119 -7.14 1.07 -4.69
N VAL A 120 -6.77 0.86 -3.43
CA VAL A 120 -5.35 0.76 -3.03
C VAL A 120 -4.90 -0.65 -3.32
N GLU A 121 -4.15 -0.82 -4.39
CA GLU A 121 -3.70 -2.11 -4.90
C GLU A 121 -2.35 -1.98 -5.62
N PRO A 122 -1.60 -3.09 -5.79
CA PRO A 122 -0.41 -3.12 -6.65
C PRO A 122 -0.77 -2.88 -8.12
N CYS A 123 0.17 -2.31 -8.89
CA CYS A 123 -0.03 -2.11 -10.33
C CYS A 123 0.25 -3.37 -11.18
N ASP A 124 0.81 -4.42 -10.61
CA ASP A 124 1.28 -5.63 -11.31
C ASP A 124 0.17 -6.63 -11.69
N GLY A 125 -1.09 -6.28 -11.55
CA GLY A 125 -2.24 -7.15 -11.73
C GLY A 125 -3.12 -6.81 -12.92
N GLY A 126 -2.54 -6.53 -14.08
CA GLY A 126 -3.31 -6.30 -15.31
C GLY A 126 -2.83 -7.16 -16.45
#